data_eda7f59a61777e72300b2def8cf3a132
#
_entry.id   eda7f59a61777e72300b2def8cf3a132
#
_cell.length_a   1.000
_cell.length_b   1.000
_cell.length_c   1.000
_cell.angle_alpha   90.00
_cell.angle_beta   90.00
_cell.angle_gamma   90.00
#
_symmetry.space_group_name_H-M   'P 1'
#
loop_
_entity.id
_entity.type
_entity.pdbx_description
1 polymer ?
#
loop_
_entity_poly.entity_id
_entity_poly.type
_entity_poly.pdbx_seq_one_letter_code
_entity_poly.pdbx_strand_id
1 'polypeptide(L)'
;MSNNTIKILEKLIMCESVTPNDAGCQDLISDFLQNIGFSIKSKKYGKVNNLIARYGLQDPVFAFVGHTDVVPAGNKNDWKSNPFSLTNINEKLYGRGTADMKGSIACMMIAIENFINNNKNFKGSIMFILTSDEEGPAKDGIKKLIEKNDLLNNQINMCLVGEPSSIKNIGDTIKNGRRGSLSGKLVVKGVQGHIAYPQNAQNPIHEFAPVLQKLISEKYDEGNKYFPPTSFQVSNLNSGIGPTNIIPSTLTMDFNFRYSTETNAEKLKSTVQNILDSCSINYEVQWDHSGEPYLTKQSHLLKCCENAIKNTLSIDPKISTDGGTSDGRFMAKICDQVIEFGLINASIHKVNEHTTKKDIESLTQIYGEILNNIFPN
;
A
#
# COMPACT_ATOMS: atom_id res chain seq x y z
N MET A 1 -16.61 23.77 -3.46
CA MET A 1 -15.73 22.71 -2.94
C MET A 1 -15.05 21.92 -4.06
N SER A 2 -15.74 21.29 -5.00
CA SER A 2 -15.14 20.44 -6.03
C SER A 2 -14.08 21.12 -6.91
N ASN A 3 -14.29 22.35 -7.33
CA ASN A 3 -13.32 23.08 -8.16
C ASN A 3 -11.96 23.29 -7.48
N ASN A 4 -11.90 23.46 -6.16
CA ASN A 4 -10.63 23.66 -5.45
C ASN A 4 -9.87 22.33 -5.31
N THR A 5 -10.57 21.23 -4.98
CA THR A 5 -9.97 19.89 -4.92
C THR A 5 -9.35 19.49 -6.27
N ILE A 6 -10.09 19.73 -7.38
CA ILE A 6 -9.60 19.43 -8.73
C ILE A 6 -8.38 20.29 -9.10
N LYS A 7 -8.36 21.58 -8.74
CA LYS A 7 -7.18 22.44 -8.95
C LYS A 7 -5.94 21.98 -8.19
N ILE A 8 -6.13 21.49 -6.96
CA ILE A 8 -5.01 20.91 -6.19
C ILE A 8 -4.55 19.61 -6.87
N LEU A 9 -5.48 18.74 -7.23
CA LEU A 9 -5.16 17.48 -7.93
C LEU A 9 -4.40 17.76 -9.24
N GLU A 10 -4.82 18.75 -10.02
CA GLU A 10 -4.13 19.16 -11.25
C GLU A 10 -2.66 19.51 -10.98
N LYS A 11 -2.39 20.33 -9.98
CA LYS A 11 -1.02 20.68 -9.59
C LYS A 11 -0.21 19.48 -9.13
N LEU A 12 -0.82 18.57 -8.34
CA LEU A 12 -0.15 17.34 -7.89
C LEU A 12 0.16 16.39 -9.04
N ILE A 13 -0.74 16.26 -10.03
CA ILE A 13 -0.52 15.40 -11.21
C ILE A 13 0.61 15.96 -12.09
N MET A 14 0.77 17.29 -12.18
CA MET A 14 1.87 17.91 -12.92
C MET A 14 3.26 17.61 -12.32
N CYS A 15 3.33 17.27 -11.04
CA CYS A 15 4.56 16.75 -10.42
C CYS A 15 4.80 15.32 -10.90
N GLU A 16 5.78 15.11 -11.80
CA GLU A 16 6.17 13.77 -12.32
C GLU A 16 6.94 12.99 -11.24
N SER A 17 6.28 12.69 -10.13
CA SER A 17 6.84 12.07 -8.92
C SER A 17 6.94 10.55 -9.02
N VAL A 18 7.59 10.05 -10.06
CA VAL A 18 7.85 8.62 -10.19
C VAL A 18 8.79 8.15 -9.08
N THR A 19 8.36 7.10 -8.34
CA THR A 19 9.09 6.60 -7.16
C THR A 19 10.60 6.43 -7.41
N PRO A 20 11.46 6.83 -6.49
CA PRO A 20 11.22 7.44 -5.18
C PRO A 20 11.25 8.99 -5.20
N ASN A 21 11.07 9.63 -6.37
CA ASN A 21 11.14 11.08 -6.51
C ASN A 21 9.82 11.71 -6.07
N ASP A 22 9.91 12.81 -5.32
CA ASP A 22 8.74 13.61 -4.91
C ASP A 22 8.33 14.64 -5.97
N ALA A 23 9.29 15.14 -6.72
CA ALA A 23 9.13 16.15 -7.78
C ALA A 23 8.39 17.43 -7.34
N GLY A 24 8.52 17.84 -6.05
CA GLY A 24 7.92 19.05 -5.51
C GLY A 24 6.47 18.89 -5.02
N CYS A 25 5.91 17.68 -5.00
CA CYS A 25 4.58 17.43 -4.44
C CYS A 25 4.50 17.88 -2.98
N GLN A 26 5.48 17.48 -2.16
CA GLN A 26 5.45 17.78 -0.72
C GLN A 26 5.69 19.26 -0.43
N ASP A 27 6.42 19.98 -1.27
CA ASP A 27 6.57 21.44 -1.14
C ASP A 27 5.22 22.14 -1.36
N LEU A 28 4.50 21.78 -2.42
CA LEU A 28 3.17 22.29 -2.73
C LEU A 28 2.16 22.01 -1.60
N ILE A 29 2.21 20.80 -1.03
CA ILE A 29 1.36 20.40 0.09
C ILE A 29 1.74 21.16 1.37
N SER A 30 3.05 21.32 1.62
CA SER A 30 3.57 22.05 2.78
C SER A 30 3.12 23.50 2.77
N ASP A 31 3.25 24.19 1.64
CA ASP A 31 2.81 25.58 1.48
C ASP A 31 1.31 25.72 1.77
N PHE A 32 0.49 24.80 1.23
CA PHE A 32 -0.95 24.81 1.50
C PHE A 32 -1.25 24.61 3.00
N LEU A 33 -0.65 23.61 3.63
CA LEU A 33 -0.89 23.28 5.04
C LEU A 33 -0.39 24.37 5.98
N GLN A 34 0.76 25.00 5.69
CA GLN A 34 1.26 26.17 6.46
C GLN A 34 0.27 27.32 6.42
N ASN A 35 -0.33 27.60 5.26
CA ASN A 35 -1.29 28.71 5.10
C ASN A 35 -2.57 28.49 5.93
N ILE A 36 -2.90 27.25 6.29
CA ILE A 36 -4.03 26.95 7.20
C ILE A 36 -3.60 26.64 8.64
N GLY A 37 -2.33 26.92 8.99
CA GLY A 37 -1.83 26.92 10.36
C GLY A 37 -1.15 25.64 10.84
N PHE A 38 -0.77 24.72 9.93
CA PHE A 38 0.03 23.54 10.31
C PHE A 38 1.49 23.91 10.58
N SER A 39 2.09 23.25 11.55
CA SER A 39 3.54 23.17 11.70
C SER A 39 4.06 22.05 10.78
N ILE A 40 5.16 22.32 10.08
CA ILE A 40 5.72 21.40 9.07
C ILE A 40 7.10 20.91 9.51
N LYS A 41 7.33 19.60 9.35
CA LYS A 41 8.64 18.97 9.51
C LYS A 41 8.92 18.10 8.29
N SER A 42 9.83 18.55 7.44
CA SER A 42 10.32 17.75 6.30
C SER A 42 11.52 16.91 6.71
N LYS A 43 11.56 15.68 6.21
CA LYS A 43 12.65 14.71 6.43
C LYS A 43 13.05 14.08 5.11
N LYS A 44 14.34 13.99 4.87
CA LYS A 44 14.89 13.32 3.69
C LYS A 44 15.77 12.15 4.11
N TYR A 45 15.47 10.96 3.61
CA TYR A 45 16.27 9.76 3.79
C TYR A 45 16.66 9.23 2.40
N GLY A 46 17.97 9.22 2.11
CA GLY A 46 18.44 8.91 0.75
C GLY A 46 17.83 9.85 -0.29
N LYS A 47 17.08 9.29 -1.24
CA LYS A 47 16.35 10.05 -2.27
C LYS A 47 14.91 10.38 -1.88
N VAL A 48 14.41 9.78 -0.80
CA VAL A 48 13.01 9.85 -0.38
C VAL A 48 12.75 11.11 0.45
N ASN A 49 11.73 11.85 0.08
CA ASN A 49 11.18 12.95 0.84
C ASN A 49 10.03 12.44 1.72
N ASN A 50 9.98 12.95 2.96
CA ASN A 50 8.91 12.65 3.91
C ASN A 50 8.42 13.95 4.54
N LEU A 51 7.10 14.10 4.67
CA LEU A 51 6.44 15.25 5.25
C LEU A 51 5.67 14.83 6.50
N ILE A 52 5.87 15.55 7.60
CA ILE A 52 5.08 15.45 8.82
C ILE A 52 4.52 16.85 9.09
N ALA A 53 3.22 17.00 8.96
CA ALA A 53 2.52 18.24 9.27
C ALA A 53 1.57 18.01 10.45
N ARG A 54 1.45 18.99 11.36
CA ARG A 54 0.58 18.90 12.54
C ARG A 54 -0.14 20.22 12.82
N TYR A 55 -1.44 20.10 13.06
CA TYR A 55 -2.28 21.15 13.58
C TYR A 55 -2.84 20.72 14.96
N GLY A 56 -2.78 21.60 15.96
CA GLY A 56 -3.21 21.30 17.33
C GLY A 56 -2.14 20.57 18.15
N LEU A 57 -2.33 20.62 19.49
CA LEU A 57 -1.39 20.05 20.48
C LEU A 57 -2.07 19.14 21.51
N GLN A 58 -3.36 18.84 21.32
CA GLN A 58 -4.18 18.08 22.25
C GLN A 58 -4.55 16.71 21.68
N ASP A 59 -4.93 15.79 22.56
CA ASP A 59 -5.56 14.53 22.20
C ASP A 59 -7.07 14.74 21.91
N PRO A 60 -7.68 13.88 21.09
CA PRO A 60 -7.05 12.79 20.38
C PRO A 60 -6.24 13.27 19.16
N VAL A 61 -5.19 12.52 18.80
CA VAL A 61 -4.40 12.78 17.59
C VAL A 61 -4.88 11.87 16.46
N PHE A 62 -5.40 12.47 15.40
CA PHE A 62 -5.80 11.78 14.17
C PHE A 62 -4.80 12.08 13.06
N ALA A 63 -4.36 11.07 12.32
CA ALA A 63 -3.44 11.20 11.20
C ALA A 63 -4.06 10.76 9.88
N PHE A 64 -4.03 11.62 8.87
CA PHE A 64 -4.09 11.23 7.47
C PHE A 64 -2.69 10.81 7.00
N VAL A 65 -2.60 9.66 6.35
CA VAL A 65 -1.34 9.11 5.83
C VAL A 65 -1.47 8.78 4.36
N GLY A 66 -0.39 8.97 3.61
CA GLY A 66 -0.35 8.63 2.20
C GLY A 66 1.02 8.82 1.56
N HIS A 67 1.05 8.69 0.23
CA HIS A 67 2.25 8.83 -0.56
C HIS A 67 2.08 9.78 -1.74
N THR A 68 3.16 10.49 -2.08
CA THR A 68 3.21 11.44 -3.19
C THR A 68 3.83 10.83 -4.45
N ASP A 69 4.58 9.75 -4.29
CA ASP A 69 5.15 9.01 -5.40
C ASP A 69 4.10 8.20 -6.15
N VAL A 70 4.43 7.84 -7.36
CA VAL A 70 3.59 7.05 -8.28
C VAL A 70 4.44 6.03 -9.03
N VAL A 71 3.82 4.93 -9.46
CA VAL A 71 4.49 3.97 -10.35
C VAL A 71 4.77 4.61 -11.72
N PRO A 72 5.77 4.11 -12.48
CA PRO A 72 6.02 4.57 -13.85
C PRO A 72 4.75 4.54 -14.72
N ALA A 73 4.62 5.53 -15.58
CA ALA A 73 3.47 5.63 -16.49
C ALA A 73 3.44 4.54 -17.58
N GLY A 74 4.56 3.86 -17.82
CA GLY A 74 4.74 2.98 -18.95
C GLY A 74 4.89 3.75 -20.26
N ASN A 75 4.46 3.17 -21.37
CA ASN A 75 4.54 3.83 -22.67
C ASN A 75 3.50 4.98 -22.75
N LYS A 76 3.97 6.22 -22.80
CA LYS A 76 3.12 7.41 -22.82
C LYS A 76 2.19 7.45 -24.08
N ASN A 77 2.55 6.77 -25.15
CA ASN A 77 1.72 6.71 -26.37
C ASN A 77 0.45 5.85 -26.20
N ASP A 78 0.39 4.99 -25.20
CA ASP A 78 -0.79 4.16 -24.91
C ASP A 78 -1.84 4.92 -24.09
N TRP A 79 -1.50 6.12 -23.59
CA TRP A 79 -2.41 6.96 -22.83
C TRP A 79 -3.29 7.83 -23.74
N LYS A 80 -4.54 8.04 -23.34
CA LYS A 80 -5.48 8.97 -23.99
C LYS A 80 -5.04 10.43 -23.93
N SER A 81 -4.20 10.76 -22.94
CA SER A 81 -3.65 12.11 -22.70
C SER A 81 -2.31 11.97 -21.98
N ASN A 82 -1.54 13.06 -21.86
CA ASN A 82 -0.29 13.03 -21.08
C ASN A 82 -0.58 12.56 -19.63
N PRO A 83 0.06 11.49 -19.13
CA PRO A 83 -0.17 10.96 -17.79
C PRO A 83 0.14 11.95 -16.65
N PHE A 84 0.95 12.98 -16.90
CA PHE A 84 1.29 14.03 -15.93
C PHE A 84 0.62 15.38 -16.25
N SER A 85 -0.56 15.32 -16.90
CA SER A 85 -1.43 16.47 -17.14
C SER A 85 -2.87 16.04 -16.91
N LEU A 86 -3.49 16.52 -15.84
CA LEU A 86 -4.87 16.15 -15.50
C LEU A 86 -5.82 16.50 -16.65
N THR A 87 -6.40 15.50 -17.27
CA THR A 87 -7.26 15.68 -18.45
C THR A 87 -8.67 15.15 -18.19
N ASN A 88 -9.67 16.02 -18.32
CA ASN A 88 -11.06 15.63 -18.20
C ASN A 88 -11.62 15.16 -19.56
N ILE A 89 -12.03 13.90 -19.61
CA ILE A 89 -12.72 13.33 -20.78
C ILE A 89 -13.98 12.62 -20.27
N ASN A 90 -15.14 13.12 -20.62
CA ASN A 90 -16.45 12.55 -20.24
C ASN A 90 -16.57 12.30 -18.72
N GLU A 91 -16.35 13.35 -17.92
CA GLU A 91 -16.40 13.35 -16.44
C GLU A 91 -15.32 12.49 -15.76
N LYS A 92 -14.45 11.83 -16.50
CA LYS A 92 -13.28 11.11 -15.99
C LYS A 92 -12.05 11.99 -16.02
N LEU A 93 -11.35 12.01 -14.90
CA LEU A 93 -10.12 12.76 -14.70
C LEU A 93 -8.94 11.80 -14.89
N TYR A 94 -8.31 11.84 -16.05
CA TYR A 94 -7.17 10.98 -16.39
C TYR A 94 -5.85 11.60 -15.94
N GLY A 95 -4.96 10.75 -15.41
CA GLY A 95 -3.61 11.08 -15.00
C GLY A 95 -3.02 10.03 -14.07
N ARG A 96 -1.71 9.83 -14.10
CA ARG A 96 -1.01 8.92 -13.18
C ARG A 96 -1.04 9.50 -11.76
N GLY A 97 -1.53 8.71 -10.78
CA GLY A 97 -1.75 9.14 -9.41
C GLY A 97 -3.15 9.72 -9.14
N THR A 98 -4.03 9.79 -10.14
CA THR A 98 -5.39 10.31 -9.94
C THR A 98 -6.21 9.44 -9.00
N ALA A 99 -6.01 8.13 -9.00
CA ALA A 99 -6.64 7.18 -8.11
C ALA A 99 -5.70 6.75 -6.99
N ASP A 100 -4.39 6.61 -7.27
CA ASP A 100 -3.36 6.09 -6.37
C ASP A 100 -2.15 7.03 -6.26
N MET A 101 -2.06 7.91 -5.19
CA MET A 101 -3.20 8.30 -4.37
C MET A 101 -3.31 9.83 -4.24
N LYS A 102 -2.79 10.59 -5.24
CA LYS A 102 -2.82 12.07 -5.25
C LYS A 102 -4.25 12.65 -5.21
N GLY A 103 -5.23 11.89 -5.78
CA GLY A 103 -6.65 12.25 -5.66
C GLY A 103 -7.12 12.25 -4.22
N SER A 104 -6.80 11.22 -3.46
CA SER A 104 -7.10 11.15 -2.02
C SER A 104 -6.40 12.26 -1.24
N ILE A 105 -5.12 12.55 -1.55
CA ILE A 105 -4.36 13.67 -0.93
C ILE A 105 -5.09 15.00 -1.16
N ALA A 106 -5.49 15.31 -2.39
CA ALA A 106 -6.21 16.54 -2.69
C ALA A 106 -7.55 16.64 -1.93
N CYS A 107 -8.27 15.51 -1.78
CA CYS A 107 -9.50 15.44 -0.99
C CYS A 107 -9.23 15.69 0.50
N MET A 108 -8.18 15.08 1.07
CA MET A 108 -7.77 15.29 2.47
C MET A 108 -7.44 16.75 2.75
N MET A 109 -6.65 17.40 1.87
CA MET A 109 -6.25 18.80 2.03
C MET A 109 -7.48 19.72 2.12
N ILE A 110 -8.43 19.59 1.22
CA ILE A 110 -9.65 20.42 1.22
C ILE A 110 -10.60 20.06 2.36
N ALA A 111 -10.70 18.78 2.73
CA ALA A 111 -11.50 18.35 3.88
C ALA A 111 -10.96 18.97 5.19
N ILE A 112 -9.64 18.97 5.38
CA ILE A 112 -8.97 19.58 6.53
C ILE A 112 -9.19 21.11 6.54
N GLU A 113 -8.98 21.79 5.41
CA GLU A 113 -9.18 23.24 5.30
C GLU A 113 -10.62 23.62 5.70
N ASN A 114 -11.61 22.94 5.13
CA ASN A 114 -13.02 23.18 5.43
C ASN A 114 -13.34 22.89 6.90
N PHE A 115 -12.82 21.79 7.45
CA PHE A 115 -13.03 21.42 8.84
C PHE A 115 -12.50 22.50 9.80
N ILE A 116 -11.23 22.92 9.63
CA ILE A 116 -10.60 23.93 10.48
C ILE A 116 -11.33 25.28 10.37
N ASN A 117 -11.74 25.70 9.18
CA ASN A 117 -12.44 26.95 8.97
C ASN A 117 -13.80 26.97 9.69
N ASN A 118 -14.48 25.84 9.78
CA ASN A 118 -15.80 25.71 10.42
C ASN A 118 -15.70 25.40 11.93
N ASN A 119 -14.58 24.84 12.41
CA ASN A 119 -14.41 24.32 13.77
C ASN A 119 -13.13 24.87 14.42
N LYS A 120 -12.99 26.20 14.51
CA LYS A 120 -11.76 26.86 14.98
C LYS A 120 -11.31 26.47 16.40
N ASN A 121 -12.21 25.98 17.24
CA ASN A 121 -11.97 25.66 18.65
C ASN A 121 -12.08 24.15 18.94
N PHE A 122 -12.00 23.28 17.93
CA PHE A 122 -12.06 21.84 18.16
C PHE A 122 -10.91 21.38 19.09
N LYS A 123 -11.19 20.38 19.91
CA LYS A 123 -10.19 19.78 20.81
C LYS A 123 -9.60 18.53 20.14
N GLY A 124 -8.28 18.55 19.98
CA GLY A 124 -7.56 17.45 19.35
C GLY A 124 -6.42 17.93 18.47
N SER A 125 -5.84 17.03 17.71
CA SER A 125 -4.80 17.33 16.74
C SER A 125 -5.03 16.57 15.43
N ILE A 126 -4.74 17.22 14.31
CA ILE A 126 -4.74 16.60 12.98
C ILE A 126 -3.30 16.53 12.50
N MET A 127 -2.86 15.35 12.10
CA MET A 127 -1.58 15.15 11.43
C MET A 127 -1.79 14.80 9.96
N PHE A 128 -0.83 15.20 9.12
CA PHE A 128 -0.75 14.82 7.73
C PHE A 128 0.65 14.30 7.46
N ILE A 129 0.77 13.02 7.14
CA ILE A 129 2.05 12.32 7.05
C ILE A 129 2.17 11.72 5.66
N LEU A 130 3.21 12.13 4.91
CA LEU A 130 3.41 11.70 3.54
C LEU A 130 4.83 11.18 3.32
N THR A 131 4.96 10.25 2.39
CA THR A 131 6.24 9.76 1.88
C THR A 131 6.29 9.80 0.36
N SER A 132 7.48 9.69 -0.22
CA SER A 132 7.70 9.44 -1.65
C SER A 132 8.31 8.06 -1.93
N ASP A 133 8.04 7.05 -1.08
CA ASP A 133 8.60 5.68 -1.18
C ASP A 133 7.59 4.60 -0.76
N GLU A 134 6.31 4.74 -1.13
CA GLU A 134 5.32 3.66 -0.94
C GLU A 134 5.35 2.70 -2.12
N GLU A 135 5.35 3.22 -3.34
CA GLU A 135 5.32 2.50 -4.62
C GLU A 135 6.67 1.87 -5.03
N GLY A 136 7.67 2.06 -4.18
CA GLY A 136 9.00 1.54 -4.36
C GLY A 136 9.38 0.49 -3.30
N PRO A 137 10.66 0.50 -2.84
CA PRO A 137 11.13 -0.43 -1.81
C PRO A 137 10.52 -0.22 -0.42
N ALA A 138 9.86 0.90 -0.15
CA ALA A 138 9.28 1.31 1.13
C ALA A 138 10.25 1.20 2.32
N LYS A 139 11.52 1.59 2.09
CA LYS A 139 12.60 1.48 3.10
C LYS A 139 12.91 2.80 3.78
N ASP A 140 12.86 3.90 3.02
CA ASP A 140 13.26 5.25 3.47
C ASP A 140 12.03 6.18 3.70
N GLY A 141 10.81 5.62 3.57
CA GLY A 141 9.53 6.27 3.82
C GLY A 141 9.06 6.17 5.28
N ILE A 142 7.77 5.86 5.48
CA ILE A 142 7.10 5.75 6.80
C ILE A 142 7.86 4.81 7.74
N LYS A 143 8.33 3.67 7.24
CA LYS A 143 9.16 2.74 8.01
C LYS A 143 10.35 3.46 8.64
N LYS A 144 11.06 4.27 7.87
CA LYS A 144 12.25 5.00 8.32
C LYS A 144 11.93 6.10 9.33
N LEU A 145 10.81 6.80 9.13
CA LEU A 145 10.33 7.79 10.10
C LEU A 145 10.08 7.16 11.47
N ILE A 146 9.53 5.94 11.52
CA ILE A 146 9.29 5.20 12.76
C ILE A 146 10.62 4.73 13.38
N GLU A 147 11.51 4.12 12.60
CA GLU A 147 12.83 3.66 13.04
C GLU A 147 13.69 4.80 13.62
N LYS A 148 13.55 6.01 13.10
CA LYS A 148 14.26 7.21 13.56
C LYS A 148 13.54 7.99 14.67
N ASN A 149 12.44 7.44 15.20
CA ASN A 149 11.60 8.06 16.23
C ASN A 149 10.99 9.42 15.82
N ASP A 150 10.91 9.71 14.53
CA ASP A 150 10.33 10.96 14.06
C ASP A 150 8.80 11.04 14.30
N LEU A 151 8.13 9.89 14.40
CA LEU A 151 6.69 9.78 14.64
C LEU A 151 6.31 9.35 16.05
N LEU A 152 7.19 8.64 16.80
CA LEU A 152 6.86 8.01 18.08
C LEU A 152 6.40 9.01 19.15
N ASN A 153 6.91 10.24 19.14
CA ASN A 153 6.57 11.26 20.12
C ASN A 153 5.19 11.92 19.87
N ASN A 154 4.48 11.53 18.82
CA ASN A 154 3.20 12.17 18.44
C ASN A 154 1.96 11.50 19.02
N GLN A 155 2.08 10.32 19.65
CA GLN A 155 0.99 9.55 20.28
C GLN A 155 -0.26 9.47 19.38
N ILE A 156 -0.08 9.01 18.13
CA ILE A 156 -1.16 8.92 17.14
C ILE A 156 -2.21 7.91 17.63
N ASN A 157 -3.44 8.38 17.87
CA ASN A 157 -4.54 7.55 18.35
C ASN A 157 -5.28 6.86 17.20
N MET A 158 -5.41 7.53 16.07
CA MET A 158 -6.17 7.10 14.90
C MET A 158 -5.44 7.46 13.61
N CYS A 159 -5.42 6.54 12.66
CA CYS A 159 -4.74 6.70 11.38
C CYS A 159 -5.64 6.25 10.22
N LEU A 160 -5.86 7.13 9.25
CA LEU A 160 -6.51 6.81 8.00
C LEU A 160 -5.51 6.96 6.85
N VAL A 161 -5.23 5.85 6.17
CA VAL A 161 -4.41 5.83 4.96
C VAL A 161 -5.30 6.02 3.75
N GLY A 162 -4.98 6.95 2.87
CA GLY A 162 -5.83 7.35 1.74
C GLY A 162 -5.75 6.44 0.52
N GLU A 163 -5.35 5.20 0.70
CA GLU A 163 -5.25 4.18 -0.34
C GLU A 163 -6.57 3.93 -1.08
N PRO A 164 -6.53 3.62 -2.37
CA PRO A 164 -7.72 3.32 -3.16
C PRO A 164 -8.35 1.98 -2.72
N SER A 165 -9.27 2.05 -1.76
CA SER A 165 -9.92 0.88 -1.15
C SER A 165 -11.27 0.54 -1.79
N SER A 166 -11.95 1.51 -2.39
CA SER A 166 -13.25 1.30 -3.04
C SER A 166 -13.12 0.45 -4.30
N ILE A 167 -14.12 -0.40 -4.59
CA ILE A 167 -14.04 -1.42 -5.65
C ILE A 167 -14.87 -1.03 -6.88
N LYS A 168 -16.17 -0.83 -6.73
CA LYS A 168 -17.10 -0.47 -7.83
C LYS A 168 -17.61 0.95 -7.69
N ASN A 169 -17.93 1.35 -6.48
CA ASN A 169 -18.45 2.66 -6.16
C ASN A 169 -17.66 3.25 -5.00
N ILE A 170 -17.48 4.56 -5.02
CA ILE A 170 -16.84 5.24 -3.90
C ILE A 170 -17.56 4.90 -2.60
N GLY A 171 -16.81 4.55 -1.56
CA GLY A 171 -17.35 4.23 -0.24
C GLY A 171 -17.86 2.81 -0.07
N ASP A 172 -17.82 1.94 -1.07
CA ASP A 172 -18.34 0.57 -0.95
C ASP A 172 -17.46 -0.36 -0.10
N THR A 173 -16.21 0.03 0.18
CA THR A 173 -15.26 -0.80 0.92
C THR A 173 -14.30 0.02 1.77
N ILE A 174 -14.17 -0.35 3.04
CA ILE A 174 -13.12 0.11 3.96
C ILE A 174 -12.17 -1.06 4.23
N LYS A 175 -10.86 -0.80 4.25
CA LYS A 175 -9.87 -1.79 4.69
C LYS A 175 -9.55 -1.52 6.16
N ASN A 176 -9.85 -2.49 7.02
CA ASN A 176 -9.54 -2.43 8.45
C ASN A 176 -8.33 -3.28 8.85
N GLY A 177 -7.59 -3.74 7.88
CA GLY A 177 -6.39 -4.54 8.04
C GLY A 177 -5.85 -5.02 6.71
N ARG A 178 -4.64 -5.54 6.72
CA ARG A 178 -3.98 -6.13 5.55
C ARG A 178 -3.28 -7.41 5.93
N ARG A 179 -3.20 -8.33 4.97
CA ARG A 179 -2.39 -9.54 5.10
C ARG A 179 -0.91 -9.18 5.14
N GLY A 180 -0.12 -9.98 5.85
CA GLY A 180 1.32 -9.95 5.75
C GLY A 180 1.82 -10.37 4.37
N SER A 181 3.04 -9.99 4.02
CA SER A 181 3.69 -10.34 2.77
C SER A 181 5.13 -10.76 3.00
N LEU A 182 5.43 -12.01 2.62
CA LEU A 182 6.77 -12.60 2.69
C LEU A 182 7.12 -13.19 1.33
N SER A 183 8.14 -12.63 0.68
CA SER A 183 8.69 -13.16 -0.58
C SER A 183 9.91 -14.04 -0.33
N GLY A 184 10.12 -15.01 -1.20
CA GLY A 184 11.31 -15.83 -1.19
C GLY A 184 11.85 -16.05 -2.59
N LYS A 185 13.17 -16.09 -2.71
CA LYS A 185 13.88 -16.55 -3.89
C LYS A 185 14.64 -17.82 -3.55
N LEU A 186 14.20 -18.92 -4.12
CA LEU A 186 14.83 -20.23 -3.97
C LEU A 186 15.76 -20.50 -5.17
N VAL A 187 16.94 -21.00 -4.90
CA VAL A 187 17.88 -21.53 -5.89
C VAL A 187 18.14 -22.98 -5.53
N VAL A 188 17.76 -23.92 -6.41
CA VAL A 188 18.10 -25.34 -6.30
C VAL A 188 19.35 -25.60 -7.14
N LYS A 189 20.36 -26.21 -6.55
CA LYS A 189 21.65 -26.49 -7.17
C LYS A 189 21.73 -27.95 -7.59
N GLY A 190 22.00 -28.18 -8.84
CA GLY A 190 22.30 -29.50 -9.44
C GLY A 190 23.70 -29.58 -10.02
N VAL A 191 23.91 -30.55 -10.87
CA VAL A 191 25.17 -30.73 -11.61
C VAL A 191 24.85 -30.83 -13.10
N GLN A 192 25.39 -29.89 -13.89
CA GLN A 192 25.20 -29.88 -15.34
C GLN A 192 25.81 -31.12 -16.00
N GLY A 193 25.12 -31.65 -17.02
CA GLY A 193 25.62 -32.79 -17.78
C GLY A 193 24.88 -33.03 -19.09
N HIS A 194 25.35 -33.98 -19.85
CA HIS A 194 24.70 -34.40 -21.09
C HIS A 194 23.50 -35.31 -20.76
N ILE A 195 22.33 -35.03 -21.34
CA ILE A 195 21.08 -35.77 -21.06
C ILE A 195 21.18 -37.31 -21.30
N ALA A 196 22.09 -37.75 -22.21
CA ALA A 196 22.35 -39.16 -22.47
C ALA A 196 23.17 -39.84 -21.36
N TYR A 197 23.79 -39.08 -20.45
CA TYR A 197 24.62 -39.60 -19.37
C TYR A 197 24.17 -39.07 -18.01
N PRO A 198 22.89 -39.32 -17.60
CA PRO A 198 22.29 -38.75 -16.40
C PRO A 198 23.05 -39.15 -15.12
N GLN A 199 23.78 -40.27 -15.12
CA GLN A 199 24.59 -40.73 -13.98
C GLN A 199 25.76 -39.77 -13.64
N ASN A 200 26.15 -38.91 -14.58
CA ASN A 200 27.21 -37.91 -14.39
C ASN A 200 26.65 -36.50 -14.10
N ALA A 201 25.37 -36.39 -13.87
CA ALA A 201 24.68 -35.11 -13.65
C ALA A 201 23.71 -35.20 -12.49
N GLN A 202 23.22 -34.05 -12.03
CA GLN A 202 22.19 -33.96 -11.02
C GLN A 202 21.14 -32.95 -11.51
N ASN A 203 19.94 -33.43 -11.84
CA ASN A 203 18.94 -32.62 -12.50
C ASN A 203 18.09 -31.86 -11.45
N PRO A 204 18.27 -30.53 -11.26
CA PRO A 204 17.54 -29.77 -10.26
C PRO A 204 16.05 -29.68 -10.55
N ILE A 205 15.60 -29.87 -11.80
CA ILE A 205 14.19 -29.89 -12.17
C ILE A 205 13.52 -31.16 -11.59
N HIS A 206 14.18 -32.32 -11.74
CA HIS A 206 13.65 -33.59 -11.23
C HIS A 206 13.61 -33.61 -9.70
N GLU A 207 14.65 -33.08 -9.06
CA GLU A 207 14.73 -33.01 -7.60
C GLU A 207 13.71 -32.03 -7.01
N PHE A 208 13.45 -30.93 -7.71
CA PHE A 208 12.53 -29.90 -7.24
C PHE A 208 11.05 -30.26 -7.42
N ALA A 209 10.71 -31.10 -8.40
CA ALA A 209 9.30 -31.44 -8.67
C ALA A 209 8.51 -31.94 -7.44
N PRO A 210 9.03 -32.91 -6.63
CA PRO A 210 8.34 -33.33 -5.41
C PRO A 210 8.32 -32.25 -4.31
N VAL A 211 9.32 -31.35 -4.28
CA VAL A 211 9.34 -30.22 -3.35
C VAL A 211 8.24 -29.22 -3.68
N LEU A 212 8.11 -28.85 -4.95
CA LEU A 212 7.05 -27.94 -5.41
C LEU A 212 5.67 -28.51 -5.07
N GLN A 213 5.45 -29.81 -5.29
CA GLN A 213 4.19 -30.47 -4.94
C GLN A 213 3.89 -30.34 -3.44
N LYS A 214 4.87 -30.55 -2.56
CA LYS A 214 4.71 -30.37 -1.12
C LYS A 214 4.39 -28.92 -0.76
N LEU A 215 5.13 -27.95 -1.31
CA LEU A 215 4.93 -26.52 -1.03
C LEU A 215 3.52 -26.03 -1.41
N ILE A 216 2.99 -26.46 -2.58
CA ILE A 216 1.67 -26.03 -3.05
C ILE A 216 0.52 -26.75 -2.35
N SER A 217 0.75 -27.94 -1.81
CA SER A 217 -0.25 -28.73 -1.08
C SER A 217 -0.24 -28.48 0.42
N GLU A 218 0.79 -27.78 0.94
CA GLU A 218 0.89 -27.45 2.37
C GLU A 218 -0.24 -26.50 2.79
N LYS A 219 -0.80 -26.79 3.96
CA LYS A 219 -1.82 -25.95 4.58
C LYS A 219 -1.20 -25.07 5.65
N TYR A 220 -0.93 -23.84 5.30
CA TYR A 220 -0.20 -22.91 6.18
C TYR A 220 -1.03 -22.42 7.36
N ASP A 221 -2.34 -22.20 7.18
CA ASP A 221 -3.38 -21.95 8.21
C ASP A 221 -4.80 -22.05 7.61
N GLU A 222 -5.81 -21.85 8.47
CA GLU A 222 -7.24 -21.87 8.08
C GLU A 222 -7.81 -20.46 7.83
N GLY A 223 -6.99 -19.40 8.07
CA GLY A 223 -7.52 -18.05 8.18
C GLY A 223 -8.43 -17.88 9.40
N ASN A 224 -9.21 -16.80 9.38
CA ASN A 224 -10.20 -16.52 10.44
C ASN A 224 -11.35 -15.68 9.86
N LYS A 225 -12.25 -15.20 10.73
CA LYS A 225 -13.39 -14.37 10.28
C LYS A 225 -13.01 -13.07 9.55
N TYR A 226 -11.76 -12.62 9.66
CA TYR A 226 -11.27 -11.39 9.05
C TYR A 226 -10.34 -11.63 7.88
N PHE A 227 -9.63 -12.75 7.87
CA PHE A 227 -8.61 -13.08 6.88
C PHE A 227 -8.88 -14.42 6.22
N PRO A 228 -8.75 -14.52 4.89
CA PRO A 228 -8.70 -15.81 4.23
C PRO A 228 -7.48 -16.61 4.69
N PRO A 229 -7.43 -17.91 4.45
CA PRO A 229 -6.24 -18.72 4.67
C PRO A 229 -5.00 -18.14 3.99
N THR A 230 -3.84 -18.36 4.60
CA THR A 230 -2.55 -17.98 4.02
C THR A 230 -2.35 -18.64 2.68
N SER A 231 -2.00 -17.85 1.67
CA SER A 231 -1.75 -18.30 0.32
C SER A 231 -0.26 -18.30 -0.02
N PHE A 232 0.18 -19.35 -0.72
CA PHE A 232 1.50 -19.50 -1.33
C PHE A 232 1.35 -19.42 -2.85
N GLN A 233 2.11 -18.53 -3.52
CA GLN A 233 2.09 -18.39 -4.97
C GLN A 233 3.50 -18.31 -5.54
N VAL A 234 3.76 -19.08 -6.59
CA VAL A 234 4.98 -19.00 -7.38
C VAL A 234 4.78 -17.98 -8.50
N SER A 235 5.63 -16.98 -8.58
CA SER A 235 5.57 -15.94 -9.62
C SER A 235 6.49 -16.21 -10.80
N ASN A 236 7.65 -16.83 -10.54
CA ASN A 236 8.62 -17.19 -11.59
C ASN A 236 9.24 -18.55 -11.27
N LEU A 237 9.46 -19.34 -12.33
CA LEU A 237 10.18 -20.60 -12.26
C LEU A 237 11.05 -20.72 -13.52
N ASN A 238 12.37 -20.74 -13.34
CA ASN A 238 13.32 -20.73 -14.44
C ASN A 238 14.38 -21.81 -14.25
N SER A 239 14.66 -22.55 -15.32
CA SER A 239 15.76 -23.50 -15.40
C SER A 239 16.15 -23.74 -16.86
N GLY A 240 17.38 -24.23 -17.08
CA GLY A 240 17.89 -24.49 -18.42
C GLY A 240 18.60 -23.30 -19.04
N ILE A 241 19.40 -23.60 -20.10
CA ILE A 241 20.24 -22.64 -20.84
C ILE A 241 19.94 -22.65 -22.35
N GLY A 242 18.84 -23.33 -22.77
CA GLY A 242 18.36 -23.39 -24.15
C GLY A 242 18.59 -24.72 -24.87
N PRO A 243 19.82 -25.28 -24.99
CA PRO A 243 20.04 -26.53 -25.70
C PRO A 243 19.28 -27.71 -25.05
N THR A 244 18.63 -28.53 -25.87
CA THR A 244 17.75 -29.63 -25.42
C THR A 244 18.50 -30.86 -24.91
N ASN A 245 19.81 -30.96 -25.15
CA ASN A 245 20.64 -32.08 -24.76
C ASN A 245 21.49 -31.82 -23.48
N ILE A 246 21.18 -30.74 -22.73
CA ILE A 246 21.89 -30.36 -21.51
C ILE A 246 20.95 -30.43 -20.30
N ILE A 247 21.36 -31.17 -19.28
CA ILE A 247 20.79 -31.08 -17.93
C ILE A 247 21.31 -29.80 -17.29
N PRO A 248 20.45 -28.88 -16.78
CA PRO A 248 20.89 -27.62 -16.19
C PRO A 248 21.58 -27.84 -14.84
N SER A 249 22.38 -26.87 -14.41
CA SER A 249 23.04 -26.87 -13.09
C SER A 249 22.17 -26.19 -12.01
N THR A 250 21.17 -25.42 -12.39
CA THR A 250 20.36 -24.66 -11.43
C THR A 250 18.91 -24.54 -11.86
N LEU A 251 18.04 -24.43 -10.86
CA LEU A 251 16.65 -23.99 -11.00
C LEU A 251 16.42 -22.83 -10.03
N THR A 252 15.75 -21.77 -10.47
CA THR A 252 15.37 -20.64 -9.63
C THR A 252 13.86 -20.50 -9.56
N MET A 253 13.33 -20.18 -8.37
CA MET A 253 11.92 -19.94 -8.14
C MET A 253 11.74 -18.68 -7.30
N ASP A 254 10.91 -17.74 -7.78
CA ASP A 254 10.43 -16.62 -6.98
C ASP A 254 8.99 -16.91 -6.54
N PHE A 255 8.73 -16.72 -5.24
CA PHE A 255 7.43 -17.00 -4.64
C PHE A 255 7.06 -15.96 -3.58
N ASN A 256 5.76 -15.90 -3.23
CA ASN A 256 5.25 -15.00 -2.22
C ASN A 256 4.17 -15.66 -1.37
N PHE A 257 4.22 -15.37 -0.07
CA PHE A 257 3.14 -15.60 0.87
C PHE A 257 2.32 -14.34 1.10
N ARG A 258 0.98 -14.49 1.04
CA ARG A 258 0.05 -13.53 1.63
C ARG A 258 -0.57 -14.21 2.83
N TYR A 259 -0.21 -13.76 4.04
CA TYR A 259 -0.50 -14.51 5.25
C TYR A 259 -1.39 -13.74 6.23
N SER A 260 -2.17 -14.53 6.99
CA SER A 260 -3.13 -14.07 7.98
C SER A 260 -2.46 -13.80 9.34
N THR A 261 -3.27 -13.35 10.30
CA THR A 261 -2.83 -13.22 11.71
C THR A 261 -2.70 -14.54 12.45
N GLU A 262 -3.04 -15.68 11.82
CA GLU A 262 -2.94 -17.03 12.40
C GLU A 262 -1.52 -17.62 12.29
N THR A 263 -0.66 -16.97 11.48
CA THR A 263 0.74 -17.37 11.30
C THR A 263 1.64 -16.12 11.32
N ASN A 264 2.94 -16.33 11.17
CA ASN A 264 3.94 -15.25 11.08
C ASN A 264 5.07 -15.63 10.13
N ALA A 265 5.90 -14.64 9.78
CA ALA A 265 6.98 -14.83 8.81
C ALA A 265 7.96 -15.94 9.23
N GLU A 266 8.32 -16.04 10.51
CA GLU A 266 9.28 -17.04 10.99
C GLU A 266 8.73 -18.48 10.92
N LYS A 267 7.44 -18.67 11.23
CA LYS A 267 6.77 -19.96 11.08
C LYS A 267 6.71 -20.38 9.61
N LEU A 268 6.39 -19.45 8.69
CA LEU A 268 6.36 -19.73 7.26
C LEU A 268 7.75 -20.12 6.72
N LYS A 269 8.80 -19.38 7.12
CA LYS A 269 10.18 -19.72 6.76
C LYS A 269 10.57 -21.11 7.26
N SER A 270 10.26 -21.42 8.53
CA SER A 270 10.54 -22.73 9.12
C SER A 270 9.79 -23.87 8.41
N THR A 271 8.52 -23.65 8.04
CA THR A 271 7.73 -24.65 7.28
C THR A 271 8.36 -24.94 5.93
N VAL A 272 8.72 -23.88 5.16
CA VAL A 272 9.42 -24.04 3.89
C VAL A 272 10.76 -24.78 4.07
N GLN A 273 11.55 -24.38 5.07
CA GLN A 273 12.84 -25.00 5.38
C GLN A 273 12.68 -26.50 5.65
N ASN A 274 11.74 -26.89 6.49
CA ASN A 274 11.47 -28.29 6.83
C ASN A 274 11.06 -29.11 5.58
N ILE A 275 10.26 -28.53 4.68
CA ILE A 275 9.87 -29.18 3.42
C ILE A 275 11.11 -29.40 2.53
N LEU A 276 11.94 -28.38 2.37
CA LEU A 276 13.16 -28.45 1.57
C LEU A 276 14.14 -29.49 2.14
N ASP A 277 14.39 -29.46 3.44
CA ASP A 277 15.29 -30.38 4.13
C ASP A 277 14.80 -31.84 4.04
N SER A 278 13.46 -32.05 4.12
CA SER A 278 12.85 -33.39 4.00
C SER A 278 13.07 -34.05 2.63
N CYS A 279 13.43 -33.26 1.62
CA CYS A 279 13.67 -33.74 0.25
C CYS A 279 15.16 -33.92 -0.10
N SER A 280 16.07 -33.61 0.85
CA SER A 280 17.54 -33.78 0.69
C SER A 280 18.11 -33.10 -0.56
N ILE A 281 17.53 -31.97 -0.98
CA ILE A 281 18.02 -31.18 -2.11
C ILE A 281 19.09 -30.17 -1.68
N ASN A 282 19.96 -29.78 -2.59
CA ASN A 282 20.94 -28.71 -2.36
C ASN A 282 20.33 -27.36 -2.78
N TYR A 283 20.17 -26.42 -1.84
CA TYR A 283 19.46 -25.18 -2.12
C TYR A 283 19.98 -23.98 -1.31
N GLU A 284 19.59 -22.79 -1.78
CA GLU A 284 19.70 -21.52 -1.07
C GLU A 284 18.35 -20.79 -1.14
N VAL A 285 17.96 -20.14 -0.03
CA VAL A 285 16.75 -19.29 0.03
C VAL A 285 17.13 -17.90 0.52
N GLN A 286 16.70 -16.90 -0.23
CA GLN A 286 16.75 -15.50 0.17
C GLN A 286 15.32 -15.02 0.48
N TRP A 287 15.14 -14.34 1.61
CA TRP A 287 13.85 -13.86 2.05
C TRP A 287 13.76 -12.33 2.00
N ASP A 288 12.62 -11.83 1.56
CA ASP A 288 12.24 -10.43 1.62
C ASP A 288 10.88 -10.31 2.33
N HIS A 289 10.91 -9.70 3.53
CA HIS A 289 9.73 -9.53 4.35
C HIS A 289 9.21 -8.10 4.23
N SER A 290 8.16 -7.92 3.44
CA SER A 290 7.56 -6.60 3.19
C SER A 290 6.78 -6.08 4.41
N GLY A 291 6.10 -6.94 5.17
CA GLY A 291 5.39 -6.52 6.37
C GLY A 291 4.55 -7.59 7.04
N GLU A 292 4.28 -7.37 8.33
CA GLU A 292 3.37 -8.19 9.14
C GLU A 292 1.91 -7.90 8.79
N PRO A 293 0.99 -8.85 9.02
CA PRO A 293 -0.44 -8.57 8.96
C PRO A 293 -0.84 -7.65 10.09
N TYR A 294 -1.83 -6.80 9.86
CA TYR A 294 -2.45 -6.01 10.91
C TYR A 294 -3.97 -6.02 10.81
N LEU A 295 -4.63 -5.77 11.92
CA LEU A 295 -6.08 -5.72 12.01
C LEU A 295 -6.53 -4.69 13.04
N THR A 296 -7.26 -3.68 12.59
CA THR A 296 -8.08 -2.83 13.43
C THR A 296 -9.45 -3.49 13.59
N LYS A 297 -9.74 -3.98 14.79
CA LYS A 297 -11.07 -4.53 15.14
C LYS A 297 -12.11 -3.40 15.18
N GLN A 298 -13.29 -3.68 15.70
CA GLN A 298 -14.31 -2.64 15.95
C GLN A 298 -13.70 -1.51 16.79
N SER A 299 -13.66 -0.30 16.23
CA SER A 299 -12.97 0.85 16.81
C SER A 299 -13.77 2.13 16.60
N HIS A 300 -13.39 3.19 17.31
CA HIS A 300 -14.01 4.51 17.14
C HIS A 300 -13.80 5.03 15.71
N LEU A 301 -12.57 4.95 15.19
CA LEU A 301 -12.26 5.40 13.82
C LEU A 301 -13.09 4.67 12.77
N LEU A 302 -13.21 3.33 12.89
CA LEU A 302 -13.99 2.55 11.93
C LEU A 302 -15.44 3.00 11.92
N LYS A 303 -16.05 3.19 13.10
CA LYS A 303 -17.44 3.70 13.23
C LYS A 303 -17.60 5.10 12.65
N CYS A 304 -16.63 6.01 12.90
CA CYS A 304 -16.64 7.35 12.31
C CYS A 304 -16.64 7.30 10.78
N CYS A 305 -15.86 6.39 10.20
CA CYS A 305 -15.78 6.20 8.76
C CYS A 305 -17.08 5.58 8.19
N GLU A 306 -17.61 4.52 8.81
CA GLU A 306 -18.89 3.91 8.43
C GLU A 306 -20.04 4.92 8.44
N ASN A 307 -20.15 5.71 9.52
CA ASN A 307 -21.17 6.74 9.66
C ASN A 307 -21.00 7.85 8.60
N ALA A 308 -19.77 8.31 8.34
CA ALA A 308 -19.51 9.34 7.34
C ALA A 308 -19.93 8.88 5.94
N ILE A 309 -19.61 7.64 5.56
CA ILE A 309 -20.02 7.04 4.29
C ILE A 309 -21.55 6.92 4.21
N LYS A 310 -22.17 6.40 5.25
CA LYS A 310 -23.62 6.24 5.32
C LYS A 310 -24.37 7.56 5.21
N ASN A 311 -23.91 8.58 5.92
CA ASN A 311 -24.51 9.92 5.89
C ASN A 311 -24.35 10.61 4.53
N THR A 312 -23.20 10.42 3.86
CA THR A 312 -22.89 11.06 2.58
C THR A 312 -23.51 10.34 1.39
N LEU A 313 -23.48 9.01 1.38
CA LEU A 313 -23.81 8.18 0.21
C LEU A 313 -25.02 7.26 0.42
N SER A 314 -25.56 7.16 1.66
CA SER A 314 -26.65 6.25 2.04
C SER A 314 -26.35 4.77 1.76
N ILE A 315 -25.09 4.36 1.90
CA ILE A 315 -24.64 2.97 1.75
C ILE A 315 -23.91 2.50 3.01
N ASP A 316 -23.93 1.19 3.27
CA ASP A 316 -23.14 0.55 4.30
C ASP A 316 -21.89 -0.08 3.63
N PRO A 317 -20.66 0.32 4.01
CA PRO A 317 -19.44 -0.19 3.40
C PRO A 317 -19.16 -1.64 3.81
N LYS A 318 -18.58 -2.41 2.90
CA LYS A 318 -17.98 -3.70 3.23
C LYS A 318 -16.66 -3.47 3.97
N ILE A 319 -16.48 -4.13 5.13
CA ILE A 319 -15.20 -4.17 5.83
C ILE A 319 -14.38 -5.36 5.30
N SER A 320 -13.13 -5.14 4.92
CA SER A 320 -12.30 -6.13 4.25
C SER A 320 -10.82 -5.99 4.59
N THR A 321 -10.09 -7.10 4.53
CA THR A 321 -8.62 -7.17 4.65
C THR A 321 -7.94 -7.58 3.34
N ASP A 322 -8.72 -7.71 2.27
CA ASP A 322 -8.23 -8.14 0.95
C ASP A 322 -7.34 -7.09 0.29
N GLY A 323 -6.56 -7.52 -0.70
CA GLY A 323 -5.72 -6.67 -1.55
C GLY A 323 -4.24 -6.73 -1.22
N GLY A 324 -3.49 -5.76 -1.76
CA GLY A 324 -2.06 -5.58 -1.54
C GLY A 324 -1.74 -5.12 -0.12
N THR A 325 -0.50 -4.78 0.12
CA THR A 325 -0.09 -4.11 1.37
C THR A 325 0.08 -2.61 1.12
N SER A 326 0.15 -1.82 2.19
CA SER A 326 0.33 -0.36 2.16
C SER A 326 1.18 0.10 3.33
N ASP A 327 1.46 1.39 3.44
CA ASP A 327 2.13 1.99 4.60
C ASP A 327 1.34 1.85 5.91
N GLY A 328 0.06 1.47 5.84
CA GLY A 328 -0.74 1.08 7.00
C GLY A 328 -0.08 0.00 7.87
N ARG A 329 0.69 -0.92 7.24
CA ARG A 329 1.47 -1.96 7.94
C ARG A 329 2.54 -1.40 8.89
N PHE A 330 3.07 -0.23 8.58
CA PHE A 330 4.06 0.43 9.43
C PHE A 330 3.36 1.26 10.51
N MET A 331 2.31 1.99 10.15
CA MET A 331 1.51 2.78 11.08
C MET A 331 0.88 1.91 12.18
N ALA A 332 0.46 0.69 11.87
CA ALA A 332 -0.08 -0.27 12.84
C ALA A 332 0.90 -0.69 13.95
N LYS A 333 2.19 -0.37 13.83
CA LYS A 333 3.18 -0.58 14.88
C LYS A 333 3.17 0.50 15.97
N ILE A 334 2.60 1.67 15.66
CA ILE A 334 2.58 2.85 16.54
C ILE A 334 1.18 3.42 16.77
N CYS A 335 0.16 2.83 16.18
CA CYS A 335 -1.23 3.27 16.25
C CYS A 335 -2.17 2.08 16.22
N ASP A 336 -3.07 1.97 17.20
CA ASP A 336 -3.98 0.83 17.35
C ASP A 336 -5.17 0.86 16.39
N GLN A 337 -5.53 2.03 15.87
CA GLN A 337 -6.65 2.22 14.98
C GLN A 337 -6.18 2.70 13.61
N VAL A 338 -5.86 1.75 12.72
CA VAL A 338 -5.43 2.02 11.35
C VAL A 338 -6.46 1.45 10.38
N ILE A 339 -7.01 2.31 9.53
CA ILE A 339 -7.89 1.92 8.42
C ILE A 339 -7.38 2.51 7.12
N GLU A 340 -7.79 1.91 6.01
CA GLU A 340 -7.53 2.48 4.69
C GLU A 340 -8.84 2.74 3.98
N PHE A 341 -8.98 3.95 3.47
CA PHE A 341 -10.16 4.37 2.74
C PHE A 341 -9.83 5.46 1.73
N GLY A 342 -10.23 5.27 0.48
CA GLY A 342 -10.01 6.21 -0.61
C GLY A 342 -10.76 5.87 -1.88
N LEU A 343 -10.24 6.32 -3.00
CA LEU A 343 -10.86 6.24 -4.33
C LEU A 343 -11.03 4.80 -4.83
N ILE A 344 -11.64 4.66 -6.01
CA ILE A 344 -11.89 3.37 -6.66
C ILE A 344 -10.59 2.85 -7.27
N ASN A 345 -10.24 1.58 -6.96
CA ASN A 345 -8.98 0.95 -7.34
C ASN A 345 -8.95 0.33 -8.76
N ALA A 346 -10.02 0.40 -9.51
CA ALA A 346 -10.16 -0.32 -10.78
C ALA A 346 -9.12 0.05 -11.85
N SER A 347 -8.55 1.26 -11.80
CA SER A 347 -7.60 1.80 -12.77
C SER A 347 -6.16 1.99 -12.26
N ILE A 348 -5.88 1.69 -10.99
CA ILE A 348 -4.54 1.86 -10.42
C ILE A 348 -3.48 1.04 -11.17
N HIS A 349 -2.27 1.56 -11.28
CA HIS A 349 -1.10 0.94 -11.95
C HIS A 349 -1.31 0.63 -13.44
N LYS A 350 -2.45 1.00 -14.01
CA LYS A 350 -2.76 0.78 -15.43
C LYS A 350 -2.47 2.03 -16.27
N VAL A 351 -2.31 1.84 -17.57
CA VAL A 351 -2.43 2.91 -18.54
C VAL A 351 -3.86 3.48 -18.48
N ASN A 352 -3.99 4.80 -18.65
CA ASN A 352 -5.27 5.50 -18.52
C ASN A 352 -5.87 5.43 -17.10
N GLU A 353 -5.03 5.44 -16.06
CA GLU A 353 -5.49 5.64 -14.69
C GLU A 353 -6.37 6.87 -14.60
N HIS A 354 -7.50 6.75 -13.89
CA HIS A 354 -8.48 7.82 -13.79
C HIS A 354 -9.35 7.67 -12.54
N THR A 355 -9.89 8.79 -12.11
CA THR A 355 -11.03 8.89 -11.18
C THR A 355 -12.15 9.69 -11.83
N THR A 356 -13.23 10.01 -11.11
CA THR A 356 -14.29 10.90 -11.61
C THR A 356 -14.41 12.15 -10.73
N LYS A 357 -14.97 13.23 -11.31
CA LYS A 357 -15.28 14.43 -10.51
C LYS A 357 -16.19 14.11 -9.33
N LYS A 358 -17.20 13.27 -9.57
CA LYS A 358 -18.16 12.83 -8.57
C LYS A 358 -17.48 12.09 -7.42
N ASP A 359 -16.52 11.20 -7.73
CA ASP A 359 -15.79 10.45 -6.68
C ASP A 359 -14.90 11.38 -5.85
N ILE A 360 -14.24 12.35 -6.47
CA ILE A 360 -13.45 13.39 -5.77
C ILE A 360 -14.35 14.22 -4.85
N GLU A 361 -15.52 14.64 -5.32
CA GLU A 361 -16.49 15.40 -4.50
C GLU A 361 -16.97 14.58 -3.31
N SER A 362 -17.40 13.35 -3.55
CA SER A 362 -17.89 12.43 -2.52
C SER A 362 -16.80 12.13 -1.48
N LEU A 363 -15.57 11.83 -1.92
CA LEU A 363 -14.47 11.53 -1.00
C LEU A 363 -14.09 12.74 -0.14
N THR A 364 -14.07 13.95 -0.73
CA THR A 364 -13.82 15.19 0.02
C THR A 364 -14.87 15.40 1.11
N GLN A 365 -16.15 15.16 0.81
CA GLN A 365 -17.24 15.25 1.80
C GLN A 365 -17.10 14.20 2.89
N ILE A 366 -16.82 12.93 2.51
CA ILE A 366 -16.67 11.83 3.48
C ILE A 366 -15.49 12.10 4.43
N TYR A 367 -14.35 12.58 3.93
CA TYR A 367 -13.23 12.93 4.81
C TYR A 367 -13.57 14.08 5.76
N GLY A 368 -14.34 15.07 5.31
CA GLY A 368 -14.86 16.14 6.17
C GLY A 368 -15.78 15.60 7.27
N GLU A 369 -16.72 14.70 6.93
CA GLU A 369 -17.61 14.06 7.90
C GLU A 369 -16.86 13.15 8.88
N ILE A 370 -15.78 12.47 8.43
CA ILE A 370 -14.91 11.69 9.34
C ILE A 370 -14.29 12.62 10.38
N LEU A 371 -13.77 13.77 9.97
CA LEU A 371 -13.20 14.76 10.91
C LEU A 371 -14.26 15.29 11.89
N ASN A 372 -15.49 15.59 11.43
CA ASN A 372 -16.61 16.00 12.27
C ASN A 372 -16.99 14.91 13.29
N ASN A 373 -16.96 13.63 12.89
CA ASN A 373 -17.27 12.52 13.77
C ASN A 373 -16.17 12.23 14.81
N ILE A 374 -14.90 12.49 14.46
CA ILE A 374 -13.75 12.31 15.36
C ILE A 374 -13.67 13.46 16.37
N PHE A 375 -13.94 14.68 15.92
CA PHE A 375 -13.85 15.91 16.72
C PHE A 375 -15.22 16.59 16.81
N PRO A 376 -16.17 16.01 17.56
CA PRO A 376 -17.48 16.64 17.73
C PRO A 376 -17.34 17.96 18.49
N ASN A 377 -18.20 18.94 18.14
CA ASN A 377 -18.28 20.25 18.81
C ASN A 377 -18.78 20.13 20.26
#